data_e387538917f553ebe60d7d7578beedb2
#
_entry.id   e387538917f553ebe60d7d7578beedb2
#
_cell.length_a   1.000
_cell.length_b   1.000
_cell.length_c   1.000
_cell.angle_alpha   90.00
_cell.angle_beta   90.00
_cell.angle_gamma   90.00
#
_symmetry.space_group_name_H-M   'P 1'
#
loop_
_entity.id
_entity.type
_entity.pdbx_description
1 polymer ?
#
loop_
_entity_poly.entity_id
_entity_poly.type
_entity_poly.pdbx_seq_one_letter_code
_entity_poly.pdbx_strand_id
1 'polypeptide(L)'
;MPSAEMFAAFTLSIVFLSSMCMIYAVVLYGLRETASASAAVDREDAEIRVESIVRVDAHTLMVNLTNLGPASLRLSDLGKVDLILSYRSGGAPVHVRLRYNSSGGADTWRCVHVYFDNINPADPSSSKGLWDPDEVLEAVVELSRPVDQGSPVTVVACSPLGSRDVHQEVV
;
A
#
# COMPACT_ATOMS: atom_id res chain seq x y z
N MET A 1 -24.72 23.99 -63.14
CA MET A 1 -25.15 24.45 -61.78
C MET A 1 -25.41 23.20 -61.00
N PRO A 2 -24.84 23.03 -59.80
CA PRO A 2 -25.15 21.90 -58.92
C PRO A 2 -26.65 21.97 -58.58
N SER A 3 -27.35 20.84 -58.65
CA SER A 3 -28.77 20.77 -58.36
C SER A 3 -29.03 21.07 -56.88
N ALA A 4 -30.19 21.66 -56.55
CA ALA A 4 -30.58 21.95 -55.19
C ALA A 4 -30.50 20.72 -54.27
N GLU A 5 -30.70 19.53 -54.85
CA GLU A 5 -30.55 18.23 -54.16
C GLU A 5 -29.12 17.94 -53.73
N MET A 6 -28.11 18.30 -54.51
CA MET A 6 -26.70 18.13 -54.15
C MET A 6 -26.30 19.05 -53.00
N PHE A 7 -26.86 20.28 -52.99
CA PHE A 7 -26.61 21.23 -51.92
C PHE A 7 -27.28 20.80 -50.62
N ALA A 8 -28.50 20.26 -50.68
CA ALA A 8 -29.21 19.72 -49.53
C ALA A 8 -28.50 18.47 -48.93
N ALA A 9 -28.01 17.57 -49.79
CA ALA A 9 -27.26 16.38 -49.35
C ALA A 9 -25.94 16.76 -48.68
N PHE A 10 -25.23 17.78 -49.19
CA PHE A 10 -23.98 18.26 -48.63
C PHE A 10 -24.20 18.93 -47.27
N THR A 11 -25.21 19.77 -47.10
CA THR A 11 -25.56 20.40 -45.83
C THR A 11 -25.98 19.37 -44.77
N LEU A 12 -26.78 18.37 -45.15
CA LEU A 12 -27.20 17.29 -44.29
C LEU A 12 -26.00 16.47 -43.79
N SER A 13 -25.04 16.19 -44.67
CA SER A 13 -23.81 15.48 -44.31
C SER A 13 -22.95 16.26 -43.31
N ILE A 14 -22.81 17.58 -43.46
CA ILE A 14 -22.06 18.43 -42.53
C ILE A 14 -22.75 18.45 -41.15
N VAL A 15 -24.08 18.60 -41.11
CA VAL A 15 -24.85 18.59 -39.87
C VAL A 15 -24.70 17.25 -39.17
N PHE A 16 -24.78 16.15 -39.91
CA PHE A 16 -24.60 14.81 -39.32
C PHE A 16 -23.18 14.60 -38.76
N LEU A 17 -22.16 15.00 -39.53
CA LEU A 17 -20.77 14.88 -39.09
C LEU A 17 -20.50 15.71 -37.82
N SER A 18 -21.01 16.96 -37.78
CA SER A 18 -20.85 17.83 -36.61
C SER A 18 -21.56 17.27 -35.38
N SER A 19 -22.75 16.68 -35.55
CA SER A 19 -23.48 16.01 -34.46
C SER A 19 -22.71 14.79 -33.90
N MET A 20 -22.14 13.97 -34.80
CA MET A 20 -21.32 12.82 -34.41
C MET A 20 -20.06 13.26 -33.65
N CYS A 21 -19.38 14.33 -34.12
CA CYS A 21 -18.22 14.87 -33.41
C CYS A 21 -18.58 15.39 -31.99
N MET A 22 -19.75 16.01 -31.86
CA MET A 22 -20.24 16.54 -30.61
C MET A 22 -20.56 15.42 -29.59
N ILE A 23 -21.26 14.36 -30.06
CA ILE A 23 -21.56 13.16 -29.27
C ILE A 23 -20.25 12.49 -28.82
N TYR A 24 -19.30 12.34 -29.75
CA TYR A 24 -18.01 11.73 -29.43
C TYR A 24 -17.22 12.55 -28.39
N ALA A 25 -17.21 13.87 -28.51
CA ALA A 25 -16.58 14.76 -27.52
C ALA A 25 -17.24 14.63 -26.15
N VAL A 26 -18.57 14.60 -26.07
CA VAL A 26 -19.30 14.45 -24.80
C VAL A 26 -19.03 13.09 -24.15
N VAL A 27 -19.00 12.01 -24.95
CA VAL A 27 -18.66 10.66 -24.43
C VAL A 27 -17.22 10.60 -23.92
N LEU A 28 -16.26 11.15 -24.66
CA LEU A 28 -14.86 11.21 -24.21
C LEU A 28 -14.70 12.05 -22.95
N TYR A 29 -15.41 13.18 -22.87
CA TYR A 29 -15.37 14.03 -21.66
C TYR A 29 -15.97 13.30 -20.46
N GLY A 30 -17.12 12.65 -20.63
CA GLY A 30 -17.76 11.83 -19.61
C GLY A 30 -16.90 10.65 -19.14
N LEU A 31 -16.23 9.96 -20.07
CA LEU A 31 -15.30 8.89 -19.73
C LEU A 31 -14.07 9.40 -18.97
N ARG A 32 -13.59 10.59 -19.30
CA ARG A 32 -12.47 11.22 -18.61
C ARG A 32 -12.85 11.69 -17.21
N GLU A 33 -14.06 12.24 -17.04
CA GLU A 33 -14.56 12.61 -15.71
C GLU A 33 -14.83 11.38 -14.84
N THR A 34 -15.43 10.33 -15.37
CA THR A 34 -15.64 9.08 -14.64
C THR A 34 -14.32 8.39 -14.30
N ALA A 35 -13.31 8.43 -15.17
CA ALA A 35 -11.98 7.92 -14.87
C ALA A 35 -11.26 8.76 -13.82
N SER A 36 -11.40 10.11 -13.87
CA SER A 36 -10.84 10.99 -12.83
C SER A 36 -11.61 10.91 -11.51
N ALA A 37 -12.93 10.77 -11.54
CA ALA A 37 -13.75 10.55 -10.35
C ALA A 37 -13.51 9.16 -9.74
N SER A 38 -13.28 8.14 -10.56
CA SER A 38 -12.87 6.82 -10.09
C SER A 38 -11.44 6.80 -9.53
N ALA A 39 -10.57 7.70 -9.99
CA ALA A 39 -9.25 7.91 -9.41
C ALA A 39 -9.28 8.83 -8.17
N ALA A 40 -10.35 9.60 -8.01
CA ALA A 40 -10.62 10.48 -6.87
C ALA A 40 -11.68 9.91 -5.89
N VAL A 41 -12.23 8.71 -6.14
CA VAL A 41 -12.88 7.92 -5.09
C VAL A 41 -11.80 7.69 -4.05
N ASP A 42 -11.95 8.40 -2.94
CA ASP A 42 -11.11 8.36 -1.76
C ASP A 42 -10.42 7.01 -1.67
N ARG A 43 -9.15 7.01 -2.05
CA ARG A 43 -8.25 6.05 -1.49
C ARG A 43 -8.18 6.44 -0.02
N GLU A 44 -9.11 5.94 0.77
CA GLU A 44 -8.91 5.77 2.19
C GLU A 44 -7.73 4.82 2.31
N ASP A 45 -6.55 5.37 2.05
CA ASP A 45 -5.31 4.61 2.02
C ASP A 45 -4.98 4.25 3.47
N ALA A 46 -4.84 2.97 3.74
CA ALA A 46 -4.14 2.55 4.95
C ALA A 46 -2.70 3.05 4.79
N GLU A 47 -2.37 4.14 5.46
CA GLU A 47 -1.02 4.66 5.56
C GLU A 47 -0.31 3.91 6.69
N ILE A 48 0.71 3.14 6.34
CA ILE A 48 1.48 2.38 7.32
C ILE A 48 2.76 3.14 7.62
N ARG A 49 3.05 3.35 8.93
CA ARG A 49 4.30 3.90 9.42
C ARG A 49 5.05 2.84 10.21
N VAL A 50 6.36 2.78 10.02
CA VAL A 50 7.28 1.98 10.85
C VAL A 50 7.72 2.83 12.04
N GLU A 51 7.34 2.46 13.26
CA GLU A 51 7.65 3.23 14.47
C GLU A 51 9.00 2.84 15.08
N SER A 52 9.30 1.55 15.10
CA SER A 52 10.54 1.06 15.71
C SER A 52 10.98 -0.28 15.15
N ILE A 53 12.28 -0.55 15.25
CA ILE A 53 12.91 -1.81 14.89
C ILE A 53 13.78 -2.25 16.07
N VAL A 54 13.44 -3.35 16.71
CA VAL A 54 14.18 -3.88 17.85
C VAL A 54 14.77 -5.25 17.49
N ARG A 55 16.07 -5.42 17.74
CA ARG A 55 16.70 -6.73 17.59
C ARG A 55 16.43 -7.59 18.81
N VAL A 56 15.71 -8.69 18.62
CA VAL A 56 15.42 -9.67 19.67
C VAL A 56 16.59 -10.64 19.80
N ASP A 57 17.07 -11.17 18.69
CA ASP A 57 18.26 -12.02 18.60
C ASP A 57 18.98 -11.84 17.24
N ALA A 58 19.93 -12.70 16.92
CA ALA A 58 20.69 -12.60 15.68
C ALA A 58 19.85 -12.75 14.42
N HIS A 59 18.75 -13.48 14.47
CA HIS A 59 17.89 -13.81 13.33
C HIS A 59 16.48 -13.23 13.44
N THR A 60 16.16 -12.58 14.56
CA THR A 60 14.81 -12.14 14.86
C THR A 60 14.79 -10.64 15.16
N LEU A 61 13.94 -9.93 14.43
CA LEU A 61 13.62 -8.53 14.68
C LEU A 61 12.16 -8.40 15.09
N MET A 62 11.88 -7.43 15.94
CA MET A 62 10.54 -6.96 16.23
C MET A 62 10.37 -5.60 15.55
N VAL A 63 9.30 -5.45 14.80
CA VAL A 63 8.99 -4.22 14.06
C VAL A 63 7.60 -3.77 14.46
N ASN A 64 7.48 -2.55 14.94
CA ASN A 64 6.20 -1.94 15.25
C ASN A 64 5.73 -1.09 14.06
N LEU A 65 4.52 -1.35 13.62
CA LEU A 65 3.87 -0.68 12.49
C LEU A 65 2.60 0.00 12.98
N THR A 66 2.40 1.28 12.66
CA THR A 66 1.18 2.01 12.99
C THR A 66 0.35 2.25 11.72
N ASN A 67 -0.94 2.02 11.81
CA ASN A 67 -1.87 2.40 10.76
C ASN A 67 -2.29 3.87 10.97
N LEU A 68 -1.74 4.77 10.17
CA LEU A 68 -2.08 6.20 10.21
C LEU A 68 -3.20 6.56 9.22
N GLY A 69 -3.58 5.63 8.36
CA GLY A 69 -4.66 5.84 7.40
C GLY A 69 -6.04 5.78 8.07
N PRO A 70 -7.07 6.33 7.43
CA PRO A 70 -8.44 6.30 7.92
C PRO A 70 -9.10 4.93 7.77
N ALA A 71 -8.50 4.02 7.01
CA ALA A 71 -9.08 2.71 6.73
C ALA A 71 -8.51 1.60 7.62
N SER A 72 -9.40 0.73 8.11
CA SER A 72 -9.00 -0.50 8.82
C SER A 72 -8.50 -1.56 7.86
N LEU A 73 -7.42 -2.24 8.20
CA LEU A 73 -6.90 -3.40 7.49
C LEU A 73 -7.34 -4.69 8.17
N ARG A 74 -7.86 -5.64 7.39
CA ARG A 74 -8.15 -6.98 7.94
C ARG A 74 -6.84 -7.73 8.20
N LEU A 75 -6.72 -8.38 9.35
CA LEU A 75 -5.55 -9.20 9.66
C LEU A 75 -5.40 -10.39 8.67
N SER A 76 -6.49 -10.82 8.05
CA SER A 76 -6.45 -11.80 6.96
C SER A 76 -5.77 -11.26 5.68
N ASP A 77 -5.70 -9.96 5.52
CA ASP A 77 -5.15 -9.27 4.35
C ASP A 77 -3.70 -8.82 4.54
N LEU A 78 -3.09 -9.11 5.70
CA LEU A 78 -1.68 -8.78 5.98
C LEU A 78 -0.70 -9.39 4.97
N GLY A 79 -1.06 -10.48 4.32
CA GLY A 79 -0.29 -11.04 3.20
C GLY A 79 -0.15 -10.12 1.99
N LYS A 80 -0.93 -9.04 1.93
CA LYS A 80 -0.86 -7.99 0.88
C LYS A 80 0.04 -6.81 1.28
N VAL A 81 0.48 -6.75 2.54
CA VAL A 81 1.45 -5.76 3.04
C VAL A 81 2.84 -6.27 2.72
N ASP A 82 3.62 -5.47 2.01
CA ASP A 82 5.00 -5.80 1.70
C ASP A 82 5.95 -5.17 2.71
N LEU A 83 6.79 -6.00 3.31
CA LEU A 83 7.92 -5.55 4.12
C LEU A 83 9.22 -5.92 3.40
N ILE A 84 10.06 -4.91 3.16
CA ILE A 84 11.38 -5.08 2.55
C ILE A 84 12.42 -4.66 3.57
N LEU A 85 13.37 -5.55 3.85
CA LEU A 85 14.45 -5.30 4.79
C LEU A 85 15.77 -5.11 4.06
N SER A 86 16.55 -4.16 4.57
CA SER A 86 17.94 -3.95 4.18
C SER A 86 18.80 -3.90 5.44
N TYR A 87 19.77 -4.80 5.57
CA TYR A 87 20.64 -4.93 6.75
C TYR A 87 22.02 -5.45 6.38
N ARG A 88 22.92 -5.56 7.35
CA ARG A 88 24.24 -6.19 7.19
C ARG A 88 24.28 -7.57 7.85
N SER A 89 24.95 -8.50 7.17
CA SER A 89 25.21 -9.86 7.69
C SER A 89 26.63 -10.26 7.34
N GLY A 90 27.47 -10.45 8.37
CA GLY A 90 28.91 -10.72 8.17
C GLY A 90 29.63 -9.60 7.44
N GLY A 91 29.23 -8.33 7.65
CA GLY A 91 29.76 -7.15 6.99
C GLY A 91 29.20 -6.89 5.57
N ALA A 92 28.50 -7.84 4.97
CA ALA A 92 27.93 -7.70 3.64
C ALA A 92 26.48 -7.15 3.68
N PRO A 93 26.06 -6.32 2.71
CA PRO A 93 24.67 -5.86 2.62
C PRO A 93 23.76 -7.01 2.18
N VAL A 94 22.60 -7.09 2.80
CA VAL A 94 21.52 -8.05 2.48
C VAL A 94 20.25 -7.25 2.25
N HIS A 95 19.53 -7.58 1.18
CA HIS A 95 18.22 -7.02 0.88
C HIS A 95 17.23 -8.19 0.71
N VAL A 96 16.14 -8.17 1.44
CA VAL A 96 15.16 -9.25 1.42
C VAL A 96 13.75 -8.68 1.44
N ARG A 97 12.87 -9.21 0.59
CA ARG A 97 11.43 -9.00 0.67
C ARG A 97 10.85 -10.12 1.53
N LEU A 98 10.28 -9.74 2.65
CA LEU A 98 9.69 -10.67 3.60
C LEU A 98 8.31 -11.12 3.12
N ARG A 99 8.00 -12.39 3.29
CA ARG A 99 6.64 -12.91 3.06
C ARG A 99 5.88 -12.98 4.38
N TYR A 100 4.61 -12.61 4.35
CA TYR A 100 3.74 -12.84 5.50
C TYR A 100 3.51 -14.35 5.67
N ASN A 101 3.77 -14.85 6.87
CA ASN A 101 3.51 -16.25 7.24
C ASN A 101 3.17 -16.32 8.74
N SER A 102 1.90 -16.58 9.06
CA SER A 102 1.43 -16.68 10.44
C SER A 102 2.12 -17.76 11.28
N SER A 103 2.72 -18.74 10.61
CA SER A 103 3.49 -19.82 11.27
C SER A 103 4.97 -19.50 11.47
N GLY A 104 5.44 -18.36 10.97
CA GLY A 104 6.87 -18.00 10.98
C GLY A 104 7.69 -18.75 9.91
N GLY A 105 9.00 -18.58 9.94
CA GLY A 105 9.95 -19.21 9.05
C GLY A 105 11.00 -18.23 8.51
N ALA A 106 12.00 -18.73 7.82
CA ALA A 106 13.09 -17.92 7.29
C ALA A 106 12.59 -16.92 6.25
N ASP A 107 13.04 -15.66 6.38
CA ASP A 107 12.69 -14.53 5.53
C ASP A 107 11.17 -14.28 5.47
N THR A 108 10.52 -14.42 6.62
CA THR A 108 9.10 -14.15 6.80
C THR A 108 8.83 -13.16 7.93
N TRP A 109 7.62 -12.62 7.92
CA TRP A 109 7.12 -11.83 9.03
C TRP A 109 5.71 -12.30 9.42
N ARG A 110 5.35 -12.08 10.68
CA ARG A 110 4.02 -12.40 11.22
C ARG A 110 3.59 -11.35 12.21
N CYS A 111 2.29 -11.11 12.26
CA CYS A 111 1.68 -10.32 13.32
C CYS A 111 1.61 -11.15 14.61
N VAL A 112 2.02 -10.56 15.72
CA VAL A 112 1.93 -11.17 17.07
C VAL A 112 0.80 -10.52 17.85
N HIS A 113 0.78 -9.19 17.86
CA HIS A 113 -0.21 -8.40 18.58
C HIS A 113 -0.65 -7.20 17.75
N VAL A 114 -1.90 -6.76 18.00
CA VAL A 114 -2.40 -5.44 17.59
C VAL A 114 -2.96 -4.80 18.87
N TYR A 115 -2.52 -3.60 19.19
CA TYR A 115 -2.92 -2.86 20.39
C TYR A 115 -3.11 -1.37 20.09
N PHE A 116 -3.88 -0.70 20.92
CA PHE A 116 -4.36 0.65 20.67
C PHE A 116 -3.25 1.71 20.62
N ASP A 117 -2.23 1.59 21.47
CA ASP A 117 -1.11 2.53 21.49
C ASP A 117 0.21 1.87 21.95
N ASN A 118 1.33 2.54 21.65
CA ASN A 118 2.67 2.10 22.07
C ASN A 118 2.93 2.22 23.59
N ILE A 119 1.99 2.76 24.37
CA ILE A 119 2.14 3.06 25.79
C ILE A 119 1.71 1.86 26.64
N ASN A 120 0.69 1.13 26.18
CA ASN A 120 0.16 -0.01 26.92
C ASN A 120 -0.12 -1.22 26.00
N PRO A 121 0.89 -2.07 25.74
CA PRO A 121 0.73 -3.26 24.90
C PRO A 121 -0.30 -4.28 25.44
N ALA A 122 -0.81 -4.08 26.64
CA ALA A 122 -1.85 -4.93 27.24
C ALA A 122 -3.27 -4.51 26.84
N ASP A 123 -3.45 -3.33 26.25
CA ASP A 123 -4.76 -2.92 25.76
C ASP A 123 -5.08 -3.66 24.45
N PRO A 124 -6.17 -4.42 24.41
CA PRO A 124 -6.55 -5.13 23.20
C PRO A 124 -6.95 -4.14 22.10
N SER A 125 -6.75 -4.54 20.85
CA SER A 125 -7.28 -3.80 19.70
C SER A 125 -8.78 -3.54 19.85
N SER A 126 -9.26 -2.43 19.35
CA SER A 126 -10.67 -2.03 19.41
C SER A 126 -11.58 -3.03 18.70
N SER A 127 -11.07 -3.73 17.68
CA SER A 127 -11.83 -4.65 16.85
C SER A 127 -11.10 -5.98 16.61
N LYS A 128 -11.80 -7.11 16.80
CA LYS A 128 -11.20 -8.42 16.51
C LYS A 128 -10.99 -8.62 15.01
N GLY A 129 -9.76 -8.96 14.63
CA GLY A 129 -9.43 -9.31 13.25
C GLY A 129 -9.24 -8.12 12.32
N LEU A 130 -9.21 -6.90 12.87
CA LEU A 130 -8.90 -5.67 12.18
C LEU A 130 -7.65 -5.04 12.78
N TRP A 131 -6.99 -4.22 12.00
CA TRP A 131 -5.96 -3.29 12.39
C TRP A 131 -6.48 -1.90 12.05
N ASP A 132 -7.03 -1.26 13.07
CA ASP A 132 -7.76 0.00 12.94
C ASP A 132 -6.81 1.22 12.86
N PRO A 133 -7.31 2.38 12.44
CA PRO A 133 -6.55 3.64 12.51
C PRO A 133 -5.97 3.88 13.90
N ASP A 134 -4.73 4.39 13.93
CA ASP A 134 -3.94 4.69 15.13
C ASP A 134 -3.54 3.47 15.98
N GLU A 135 -3.92 2.26 15.59
CA GLU A 135 -3.46 1.04 16.25
C GLU A 135 -2.05 0.64 15.79
N VAL A 136 -1.32 0.02 16.72
CA VAL A 136 0.02 -0.50 16.48
C VAL A 136 -0.03 -2.01 16.29
N LEU A 137 0.58 -2.48 15.20
CA LEU A 137 0.80 -3.89 14.91
C LEU A 137 2.24 -4.24 15.24
N GLU A 138 2.43 -5.20 16.17
CA GLU A 138 3.72 -5.79 16.45
C GLU A 138 3.98 -6.96 15.50
N ALA A 139 5.00 -6.79 14.66
CA ALA A 139 5.45 -7.78 13.71
C ALA A 139 6.75 -8.43 14.15
N VAL A 140 6.79 -9.76 14.17
CA VAL A 140 8.03 -10.52 14.34
C VAL A 140 8.54 -10.92 12.95
N VAL A 141 9.79 -10.58 12.68
CA VAL A 141 10.52 -10.87 11.46
C VAL A 141 11.56 -11.93 11.75
N GLU A 142 11.53 -13.04 11.02
CA GLU A 142 12.49 -14.14 11.12
C GLU A 142 13.37 -14.16 9.86
N LEU A 143 14.69 -14.13 10.03
CA LEU A 143 15.65 -13.98 8.94
C LEU A 143 16.50 -15.24 8.76
N SER A 144 16.79 -15.59 7.51
CA SER A 144 17.70 -16.67 7.16
C SER A 144 19.17 -16.40 7.50
N ARG A 145 19.54 -15.10 7.51
CA ARG A 145 20.91 -14.64 7.82
C ARG A 145 20.91 -13.76 9.06
N PRO A 146 21.94 -13.87 9.92
CA PRO A 146 22.02 -13.06 11.13
C PRO A 146 22.21 -11.58 10.80
N VAL A 147 21.62 -10.73 11.62
CA VAL A 147 21.84 -9.27 11.58
C VAL A 147 23.08 -8.94 12.39
N ASP A 148 24.00 -8.18 11.80
CA ASP A 148 25.19 -7.71 12.52
C ASP A 148 24.78 -6.72 13.60
N GLN A 149 25.25 -6.95 14.84
CA GLN A 149 24.96 -6.08 15.97
C GLN A 149 25.56 -4.68 15.75
N GLY A 150 24.79 -3.65 16.10
CA GLY A 150 25.21 -2.26 15.93
C GLY A 150 25.23 -1.80 14.49
N SER A 151 24.64 -2.57 13.55
CA SER A 151 24.50 -2.16 12.16
C SER A 151 23.15 -1.51 11.89
N PRO A 152 23.07 -0.61 10.89
CA PRO A 152 21.80 -0.04 10.50
C PRO A 152 20.92 -1.10 9.82
N VAL A 153 19.66 -1.13 10.24
CA VAL A 153 18.58 -1.89 9.62
C VAL A 153 17.57 -0.91 9.05
N THR A 154 17.22 -1.07 7.79
CA THR A 154 16.19 -0.26 7.12
C THR A 154 15.02 -1.16 6.80
N VAL A 155 13.83 -0.74 7.21
CA VAL A 155 12.55 -1.38 6.86
C VAL A 155 11.79 -0.45 5.92
N VAL A 156 11.29 -1.01 4.83
CA VAL A 156 10.34 -0.36 3.94
C VAL A 156 9.02 -1.10 4.06
N ALA A 157 8.00 -0.42 4.55
CA ALA A 157 6.64 -0.94 4.62
C ALA A 157 5.81 -0.35 3.47
N CYS A 158 5.10 -1.22 2.76
CA CYS A 158 4.19 -0.80 1.69
C CYS A 158 2.80 -1.36 1.97
N SER A 159 1.80 -0.47 2.01
CA SER A 159 0.41 -0.88 2.14
C SER A 159 -0.12 -1.48 0.83
N PRO A 160 -1.19 -2.29 0.88
CA PRO A 160 -1.84 -2.82 -0.32
C PRO A 160 -2.35 -1.75 -1.29
N LEU A 161 -2.56 -0.53 -0.79
CA LEU A 161 -3.12 0.60 -1.52
C LEU A 161 -2.06 1.57 -2.05
N GLY A 162 -0.77 1.28 -1.77
CA GLY A 162 0.36 1.97 -2.37
C GLY A 162 1.02 3.04 -1.51
N SER A 163 0.59 3.22 -0.24
CA SER A 163 1.36 4.04 0.69
C SER A 163 2.68 3.33 1.05
N ARG A 164 3.71 4.11 1.29
CA ARG A 164 5.05 3.60 1.58
C ARG A 164 5.69 4.42 2.68
N ASP A 165 6.25 3.73 3.66
CA ASP A 165 7.12 4.32 4.67
C ASP A 165 8.49 3.65 4.69
N VAL A 166 9.52 4.41 5.09
CA VAL A 166 10.90 3.96 5.17
C VAL A 166 11.46 4.39 6.50
N HIS A 167 11.81 3.44 7.35
CA HIS A 167 12.41 3.68 8.66
C HIS A 167 13.77 2.99 8.76
N GLN A 168 14.72 3.66 9.41
CA GLN A 168 16.05 3.11 9.66
C GLN A 168 16.43 3.26 11.13
N GLU A 169 16.93 2.18 11.70
CA GLU A 169 17.39 2.13 13.09
C GLU A 169 18.69 1.34 13.19
N VAL A 170 19.50 1.63 14.22
CA VAL A 170 20.72 0.88 14.51
C VAL A 170 20.40 -0.14 15.60
N VAL A 171 20.58 -1.43 15.35
CA VAL A 171 20.13 -2.54 16.18
C VAL A 171 21.28 -3.41 16.70
#